data_019bf14767c3ada78eca42cb33f98f7a
#
_entry.id   019bf14767c3ada78eca42cb33f98f7a
#
_cell.length_a   1.000
_cell.length_b   1.000
_cell.length_c   1.000
_cell.angle_alpha   90.00
_cell.angle_beta   90.00
_cell.angle_gamma   90.00
#
_symmetry.space_group_name_H-M   'P 1'
#
loop_
_entity.id
_entity.type
_entity.pdbx_description
1 polymer ?
#
loop_
_entity_poly.entity_id
_entity_poly.type
_entity_poly.pdbx_seq_one_letter_code
_entity_poly.pdbx_strand_id
1 'polypeptide(L)'
;HIPDLRYERKGTPLVYDKLYRVADYAGAARQAAKLGQHIFLTTGSHNLAAFSQAECLRDHVLTARVLPEPEVLRQCLALGFSPKNLVAMQGPFSLELNAELYKKYEAEVIVTKDSGQIGGTDTKAAAAIALGLPLVLIERPQVSYENFAQSFEEVLAFAAEQLPAAEQKIE
;
A
#
# COMPACT_ATOMS: atom_id res chain seq x y z
N HIS A 1 -25.95 21.56 6.29
CA HIS A 1 -24.54 21.16 6.34
C HIS A 1 -24.46 19.90 7.19
N ILE A 2 -23.87 18.82 6.66
CA ILE A 2 -23.60 17.61 7.44
C ILE A 2 -22.13 17.73 7.89
N PRO A 3 -21.85 17.69 9.20
CA PRO A 3 -20.48 17.72 9.70
C PRO A 3 -19.73 16.49 9.20
N ASP A 4 -18.50 16.67 8.71
CA ASP A 4 -17.63 15.59 8.29
C ASP A 4 -16.31 15.63 9.05
N LEU A 5 -15.76 14.44 9.31
CA LEU A 5 -14.49 14.24 9.98
C LEU A 5 -13.68 13.18 9.22
N ARG A 6 -12.47 13.49 8.88
CA ARG A 6 -11.52 12.53 8.31
C ARG A 6 -10.78 11.80 9.42
N TYR A 7 -11.02 10.50 9.53
CA TYR A 7 -10.14 9.63 10.33
C TYR A 7 -8.92 9.18 9.52
N GLU A 8 -7.75 9.50 9.97
CA GLU A 8 -6.51 9.17 9.30
C GLU A 8 -5.57 8.40 10.24
N ARG A 9 -5.20 7.19 9.84
CA ARG A 9 -4.29 6.34 10.61
C ARG A 9 -2.89 6.95 10.60
N LYS A 10 -2.18 6.86 11.73
CA LYS A 10 -0.77 7.25 11.81
C LYS A 10 0.04 6.51 10.75
N GLY A 11 0.95 7.21 10.09
CA GLY A 11 1.89 6.62 9.15
C GLY A 11 2.80 5.61 9.81
N THR A 12 3.42 4.73 9.04
CA THR A 12 4.36 3.72 9.54
C THR A 12 5.72 4.38 9.83
N PRO A 13 6.15 4.45 11.09
CA PRO A 13 7.50 4.89 11.43
C PRO A 13 8.48 3.79 11.04
N LEU A 14 9.01 3.87 9.82
CA LEU A 14 9.95 2.90 9.28
C LEU A 14 11.30 3.56 9.04
N VAL A 15 12.35 3.01 9.66
CA VAL A 15 13.75 3.42 9.47
C VAL A 15 14.49 2.24 8.86
N TYR A 16 15.04 2.43 7.67
CA TYR A 16 15.79 1.43 6.94
C TYR A 16 16.68 2.09 5.89
N ASP A 17 17.94 1.69 5.77
CA ASP A 17 18.93 2.33 4.88
C ASP A 17 18.54 2.24 3.39
N LYS A 18 17.83 1.18 3.00
CA LYS A 18 17.34 0.99 1.62
C LYS A 18 15.86 1.32 1.47
N LEU A 19 15.33 2.24 2.29
CA LEU A 19 13.97 2.76 2.17
C LEU A 19 13.94 4.00 1.28
N TYR A 20 13.13 3.94 0.24
CA TYR A 20 12.91 5.03 -0.70
C TYR A 20 11.45 5.48 -0.64
N ARG A 21 11.22 6.64 -0.02
CA ARG A 21 9.88 7.24 0.07
C ARG A 21 9.59 8.04 -1.19
N VAL A 22 8.40 7.89 -1.74
CA VAL A 22 7.94 8.56 -2.96
C VAL A 22 6.50 9.02 -2.80
N ALA A 23 6.16 10.14 -3.43
CA ALA A 23 4.85 10.76 -3.28
C ALA A 23 3.75 10.03 -4.08
N ASP A 24 4.09 9.37 -5.19
CA ASP A 24 3.12 8.81 -6.13
C ASP A 24 3.61 7.52 -6.82
N TYR A 25 2.70 6.89 -7.55
CA TYR A 25 2.97 5.65 -8.28
C TYR A 25 3.97 5.83 -9.43
N ALA A 26 3.96 6.98 -10.10
CA ALA A 26 4.92 7.29 -11.17
C ALA A 26 6.33 7.46 -10.61
N GLY A 27 6.46 8.13 -9.47
CA GLY A 27 7.70 8.21 -8.70
C GLY A 27 8.20 6.84 -8.27
N ALA A 28 7.28 5.96 -7.83
CA ALA A 28 7.62 4.59 -7.46
C ALA A 28 8.16 3.77 -8.65
N ALA A 29 7.53 3.88 -9.82
CA ALA A 29 8.00 3.22 -11.03
C ALA A 29 9.43 3.68 -11.40
N ARG A 30 9.67 5.00 -11.44
CA ARG A 30 10.99 5.56 -11.73
C ARG A 30 12.06 5.17 -10.70
N GLN A 31 11.68 5.12 -9.43
CA GLN A 31 12.62 4.73 -8.37
C GLN A 31 12.92 3.23 -8.43
N ALA A 32 11.90 2.39 -8.59
CA ALA A 32 12.07 0.94 -8.68
C ALA A 32 12.97 0.53 -9.87
N ALA A 33 12.80 1.17 -11.03
CA ALA A 33 13.62 0.94 -12.22
C ALA A 33 15.14 1.13 -12.02
N LYS A 34 15.53 1.94 -11.03
CA LYS A 34 16.95 2.20 -10.72
C LYS A 34 17.55 1.17 -9.74
N LEU A 35 16.72 0.39 -9.07
CA LEU A 35 17.09 -0.43 -7.93
C LEU A 35 17.20 -1.92 -8.26
N GLY A 36 16.54 -2.39 -9.31
CA GLY A 36 16.61 -3.78 -9.71
C GLY A 36 15.70 -4.10 -10.89
N GLN A 37 15.92 -5.27 -11.47
CA GLN A 37 15.23 -5.76 -12.67
C GLN A 37 13.91 -6.48 -12.34
N HIS A 38 13.87 -7.20 -11.21
CA HIS A 38 12.70 -7.94 -10.75
C HIS A 38 11.98 -7.17 -9.65
N ILE A 39 10.82 -6.61 -9.97
CA ILE A 39 10.07 -5.73 -9.08
C ILE A 39 8.81 -6.43 -8.59
N PHE A 40 8.66 -6.54 -7.26
CA PHE A 40 7.49 -7.13 -6.63
C PHE A 40 6.55 -6.05 -6.10
N LEU A 41 5.34 -5.98 -6.69
CA LEU A 41 4.34 -4.97 -6.40
C LEU A 41 3.32 -5.49 -5.37
N THR A 42 3.24 -4.84 -4.20
CA THR A 42 2.25 -5.14 -3.14
C THR A 42 1.22 -4.02 -2.97
N THR A 43 1.04 -3.20 -4.00
CA THR A 43 0.19 -2.00 -3.99
C THR A 43 -1.29 -2.28 -4.20
N GLY A 44 -1.65 -3.53 -4.55
CA GLY A 44 -2.98 -3.92 -5.02
C GLY A 44 -3.19 -3.62 -6.51
N SER A 45 -4.40 -3.87 -7.02
CA SER A 45 -4.69 -3.85 -8.47
C SER A 45 -4.97 -2.49 -9.07
N HIS A 46 -5.52 -1.53 -8.31
CA HIS A 46 -6.07 -0.28 -8.85
C HIS A 46 -5.08 0.60 -9.61
N ASN A 47 -3.81 0.56 -9.27
CA ASN A 47 -2.79 1.46 -9.85
C ASN A 47 -1.68 0.70 -10.60
N LEU A 48 -1.92 -0.55 -11.00
CA LEU A 48 -0.92 -1.36 -11.71
C LEU A 48 -0.56 -0.79 -13.09
N ALA A 49 -1.48 -0.07 -13.74
CA ALA A 49 -1.21 0.63 -14.99
C ALA A 49 -0.02 1.61 -14.89
N ALA A 50 0.15 2.26 -13.72
CA ALA A 50 1.27 3.17 -13.50
C ALA A 50 2.65 2.47 -13.55
N PHE A 51 2.69 1.15 -13.39
CA PHE A 51 3.89 0.34 -13.52
C PHE A 51 3.98 -0.33 -14.89
N SER A 52 2.93 -1.04 -15.32
CA SER A 52 2.95 -1.80 -16.57
C SER A 52 3.06 -0.94 -17.83
N GLN A 53 2.62 0.32 -17.75
CA GLN A 53 2.69 1.28 -18.86
C GLN A 53 3.85 2.27 -18.73
N ALA A 54 4.65 2.16 -17.66
CA ALA A 54 5.80 3.03 -17.46
C ALA A 54 6.93 2.67 -18.42
N GLU A 55 7.37 3.62 -19.25
CA GLU A 55 8.47 3.44 -20.20
C GLU A 55 9.75 2.96 -19.50
N CYS A 56 10.04 3.48 -18.31
CA CYS A 56 11.22 3.10 -17.53
C CYS A 56 11.19 1.65 -17.02
N LEU A 57 10.05 0.96 -17.11
CA LEU A 57 9.87 -0.42 -16.66
C LEU A 57 9.62 -1.41 -17.83
N ARG A 58 9.74 -0.98 -19.07
CA ARG A 58 9.43 -1.79 -20.27
C ARG A 58 10.14 -3.13 -20.27
N ASP A 59 11.42 -3.15 -19.89
CA ASP A 59 12.26 -4.35 -19.93
C ASP A 59 12.40 -5.03 -18.56
N HIS A 60 11.59 -4.62 -17.57
CA HIS A 60 11.61 -5.16 -16.21
C HIS A 60 10.59 -6.29 -16.03
N VAL A 61 10.89 -7.18 -15.11
CA VAL A 61 9.97 -8.23 -14.69
C VAL A 61 9.11 -7.71 -13.52
N LEU A 62 7.82 -7.52 -13.79
CA LEU A 62 6.86 -7.07 -12.80
C LEU A 62 6.06 -8.25 -12.26
N THR A 63 6.16 -8.51 -10.96
CA THR A 63 5.28 -9.44 -10.25
C THR A 63 4.29 -8.65 -9.40
N ALA A 64 3.00 -8.89 -9.55
CA ALA A 64 1.97 -8.19 -8.80
C ALA A 64 1.18 -9.13 -7.89
N ARG A 65 1.04 -8.73 -6.61
CA ARG A 65 0.13 -9.40 -5.68
C ARG A 65 -1.20 -8.65 -5.61
N VAL A 66 -2.28 -9.39 -5.92
CA VAL A 66 -3.64 -8.86 -6.07
C VAL A 66 -4.65 -9.76 -5.37
N LEU A 67 -5.89 -9.29 -5.24
CA LEU A 67 -6.98 -10.12 -4.72
C LEU A 67 -7.34 -11.23 -5.72
N PRO A 68 -7.77 -12.41 -5.24
CA PRO A 68 -8.12 -13.56 -6.09
C PRO A 68 -9.54 -13.40 -6.67
N GLU A 69 -9.84 -12.26 -7.25
CA GLU A 69 -11.13 -11.93 -7.86
C GLU A 69 -11.03 -12.02 -9.38
N PRO A 70 -11.98 -12.69 -10.07
CA PRO A 70 -11.91 -12.88 -11.52
C PRO A 70 -11.77 -11.57 -12.31
N GLU A 71 -12.45 -10.52 -11.88
CA GLU A 71 -12.36 -9.21 -12.54
C GLU A 71 -11.00 -8.56 -12.38
N VAL A 72 -10.42 -8.64 -11.17
CA VAL A 72 -9.05 -8.16 -10.89
C VAL A 72 -8.04 -8.87 -11.76
N LEU A 73 -8.15 -10.20 -11.90
CA LEU A 73 -7.24 -10.98 -12.74
C LEU A 73 -7.40 -10.63 -14.22
N ARG A 74 -8.62 -10.45 -14.73
CA ARG A 74 -8.86 -9.99 -16.11
C ARG A 74 -8.20 -8.64 -16.38
N GLN A 75 -8.36 -7.68 -15.45
CA GLN A 75 -7.72 -6.36 -15.55
C GLN A 75 -6.20 -6.45 -15.57
N CYS A 76 -5.60 -7.28 -14.70
CA CYS A 76 -4.16 -7.48 -14.70
C CYS A 76 -3.64 -8.07 -16.02
N LEU A 77 -4.33 -9.06 -16.56
CA LEU A 77 -3.98 -9.66 -17.86
C LEU A 77 -4.11 -8.65 -19.00
N ALA A 78 -5.17 -7.82 -19.00
CA ALA A 78 -5.35 -6.73 -19.96
C ALA A 78 -4.25 -5.66 -19.89
N LEU A 79 -3.66 -5.46 -18.70
CA LEU A 79 -2.50 -4.58 -18.49
C LEU A 79 -1.16 -5.22 -18.90
N GLY A 80 -1.17 -6.45 -19.42
CA GLY A 80 0.03 -7.15 -19.91
C GLY A 80 0.77 -7.98 -18.86
N PHE A 81 0.25 -8.12 -17.63
CA PHE A 81 0.85 -9.04 -16.67
C PHE A 81 0.73 -10.48 -17.13
N SER A 82 1.84 -11.22 -17.10
CA SER A 82 1.82 -12.65 -17.35
C SER A 82 1.18 -13.40 -16.17
N PRO A 83 0.35 -14.43 -16.38
CA PRO A 83 -0.21 -15.25 -15.30
C PRO A 83 0.82 -15.76 -14.30
N LYS A 84 2.02 -16.11 -14.76
CA LYS A 84 3.12 -16.58 -13.91
C LYS A 84 3.65 -15.54 -12.93
N ASN A 85 3.39 -14.25 -13.21
CA ASN A 85 3.82 -13.11 -12.41
C ASN A 85 2.64 -12.47 -11.63
N LEU A 86 1.50 -13.17 -11.53
CA LEU A 86 0.37 -12.76 -10.72
C LEU A 86 0.24 -13.65 -9.49
N VAL A 87 0.29 -13.03 -8.32
CA VAL A 87 0.08 -13.68 -7.01
C VAL A 87 -1.32 -13.33 -6.53
N ALA A 88 -2.30 -14.16 -6.87
CA ALA A 88 -3.69 -13.95 -6.51
C ALA A 88 -3.97 -14.51 -5.11
N MET A 89 -3.87 -13.68 -4.08
CA MET A 89 -4.02 -14.07 -2.68
C MET A 89 -4.65 -12.95 -1.85
N GLN A 90 -5.47 -13.33 -0.87
CA GLN A 90 -6.07 -12.43 0.11
C GLN A 90 -5.30 -12.51 1.44
N GLY A 91 -4.94 -11.33 2.00
CA GLY A 91 -4.29 -11.23 3.31
C GLY A 91 -5.23 -11.49 4.50
N PRO A 92 -4.73 -11.37 5.72
CA PRO A 92 -3.40 -10.86 6.07
C PRO A 92 -2.26 -11.84 5.79
N PHE A 93 -1.05 -11.34 5.60
CA PHE A 93 0.15 -12.15 5.32
C PHE A 93 1.15 -12.04 6.46
N SER A 94 1.76 -13.16 6.85
CA SER A 94 2.86 -13.17 7.80
C SER A 94 4.15 -12.63 7.17
N LEU A 95 5.15 -12.35 8.00
CA LEU A 95 6.49 -11.97 7.55
C LEU A 95 7.10 -13.08 6.69
N GLU A 96 7.01 -14.32 7.17
CA GLU A 96 7.59 -15.50 6.51
C GLU A 96 6.98 -15.71 5.14
N LEU A 97 5.65 -15.61 5.02
CA LEU A 97 4.98 -15.76 3.72
C LEU A 97 5.38 -14.65 2.75
N ASN A 98 5.49 -13.40 3.22
CA ASN A 98 6.01 -12.32 2.38
C ASN A 98 7.45 -12.62 1.92
N ALA A 99 8.33 -13.06 2.83
CA ALA A 99 9.72 -13.36 2.51
C ALA A 99 9.83 -14.51 1.50
N GLU A 100 9.06 -15.59 1.66
CA GLU A 100 9.07 -16.71 0.72
C GLU A 100 8.52 -16.31 -0.67
N LEU A 101 7.51 -15.45 -0.73
CA LEU A 101 7.03 -14.91 -2.01
C LEU A 101 8.11 -14.05 -2.67
N TYR A 102 8.81 -13.19 -1.94
CA TYR A 102 9.89 -12.37 -2.50
C TYR A 102 11.03 -13.22 -3.05
N LYS A 103 11.43 -14.28 -2.34
CA LYS A 103 12.44 -15.24 -2.82
C LYS A 103 11.96 -16.00 -4.05
N LYS A 104 10.73 -16.55 -4.02
CA LYS A 104 10.15 -17.35 -5.12
C LYS A 104 10.11 -16.59 -6.44
N TYR A 105 9.81 -15.28 -6.36
CA TYR A 105 9.72 -14.43 -7.54
C TYR A 105 11.02 -13.65 -7.82
N GLU A 106 12.12 -14.05 -7.16
CA GLU A 106 13.44 -13.46 -7.34
C GLU A 106 13.43 -11.93 -7.22
N ALA A 107 12.61 -11.41 -6.29
CA ALA A 107 12.41 -9.98 -6.13
C ALA A 107 13.73 -9.27 -5.75
N GLU A 108 14.09 -8.26 -6.50
CA GLU A 108 15.22 -7.38 -6.23
C GLU A 108 14.77 -6.04 -5.60
N VAL A 109 13.50 -5.67 -5.84
CA VAL A 109 12.88 -4.45 -5.30
C VAL A 109 11.45 -4.75 -4.88
N ILE A 110 11.07 -4.26 -3.71
CA ILE A 110 9.69 -4.32 -3.22
C ILE A 110 9.06 -2.94 -3.33
N VAL A 111 7.88 -2.85 -3.94
CA VAL A 111 7.07 -1.63 -3.97
C VAL A 111 5.81 -1.86 -3.14
N THR A 112 5.59 -0.99 -2.17
CA THR A 112 4.40 -1.01 -1.32
C THR A 112 3.84 0.41 -1.14
N LYS A 113 2.60 0.49 -0.65
CA LYS A 113 1.99 1.76 -0.24
C LYS A 113 1.88 1.83 1.28
N ASP A 114 1.96 3.01 1.84
CA ASP A 114 1.68 3.22 3.26
C ASP A 114 0.18 3.03 3.52
N SER A 115 -0.19 1.86 4.00
CA SER A 115 -1.56 1.52 4.40
C SER A 115 -1.74 1.47 5.93
N GLY A 116 -0.70 1.85 6.69
CA GLY A 116 -0.63 1.73 8.15
C GLY A 116 -0.55 0.27 8.62
N GLN A 117 -0.50 0.06 9.92
CA GLN A 117 -0.35 -1.26 10.54
C GLN A 117 -1.42 -2.26 10.10
N ILE A 118 -2.69 -1.84 10.10
CA ILE A 118 -3.81 -2.72 9.70
C ILE A 118 -3.71 -3.15 8.23
N GLY A 119 -3.07 -2.36 7.37
CA GLY A 119 -2.84 -2.70 5.96
C GLY A 119 -1.68 -3.68 5.72
N GLY A 120 -1.00 -4.14 6.79
CA GLY A 120 0.12 -5.08 6.72
C GLY A 120 1.39 -4.48 6.10
N THR A 121 1.55 -3.15 6.15
CA THR A 121 2.79 -2.51 5.67
C THR A 121 3.99 -2.99 6.48
N ASP A 122 3.82 -3.19 7.80
CA ASP A 122 4.88 -3.62 8.71
C ASP A 122 5.44 -5.01 8.33
N THR A 123 4.57 -6.00 8.06
CA THR A 123 5.03 -7.36 7.69
C THR A 123 5.67 -7.41 6.30
N LYS A 124 5.21 -6.59 5.34
CA LYS A 124 5.81 -6.47 4.01
C LYS A 124 7.19 -5.82 4.09
N ALA A 125 7.27 -4.72 4.85
CA ALA A 125 8.53 -4.02 5.08
C ALA A 125 9.51 -4.88 5.87
N ALA A 126 9.06 -5.53 6.95
CA ALA A 126 9.89 -6.42 7.75
C ALA A 126 10.49 -7.57 6.93
N ALA A 127 9.70 -8.16 6.01
CA ALA A 127 10.18 -9.19 5.10
C ALA A 127 11.23 -8.65 4.11
N ALA A 128 11.04 -7.45 3.55
CA ALA A 128 12.01 -6.81 2.67
C ALA A 128 13.32 -6.50 3.42
N ILE A 129 13.23 -5.97 4.63
CA ILE A 129 14.38 -5.67 5.51
C ILE A 129 15.14 -6.95 5.84
N ALA A 130 14.45 -8.02 6.25
CA ALA A 130 15.06 -9.30 6.59
C ALA A 130 15.83 -9.93 5.42
N LEU A 131 15.41 -9.66 4.18
CA LEU A 131 16.08 -10.09 2.96
C LEU A 131 17.09 -9.07 2.41
N GLY A 132 17.25 -7.91 3.06
CA GLY A 132 18.14 -6.84 2.59
C GLY A 132 17.71 -6.20 1.27
N LEU A 133 16.42 -6.30 0.90
CA LEU A 133 15.88 -5.80 -0.36
C LEU A 133 15.55 -4.30 -0.28
N PRO A 134 15.81 -3.51 -1.32
CA PRO A 134 15.29 -2.16 -1.46
C PRO A 134 13.77 -2.12 -1.35
N LEU A 135 13.26 -1.15 -0.59
CA LEU A 135 11.84 -0.94 -0.36
C LEU A 135 11.42 0.45 -0.85
N VAL A 136 10.59 0.50 -1.88
CA VAL A 136 9.96 1.74 -2.34
C VAL A 136 8.59 1.87 -1.68
N LEU A 137 8.43 2.89 -0.86
CA LEU A 137 7.21 3.17 -0.11
C LEU A 137 6.48 4.38 -0.70
N ILE A 138 5.31 4.14 -1.26
CA ILE A 138 4.42 5.20 -1.74
C ILE A 138 3.71 5.79 -0.53
N GLU A 139 3.99 7.05 -0.26
CA GLU A 139 3.38 7.78 0.86
C GLU A 139 1.91 8.08 0.60
N ARG A 140 1.18 8.33 1.67
CA ARG A 140 -0.20 8.78 1.55
C ARG A 140 -0.21 10.22 1.03
N PRO A 141 -1.15 10.58 0.13
CA PRO A 141 -1.34 11.96 -0.25
C PRO A 141 -1.59 12.82 1.01
N GLN A 142 -0.84 13.87 1.17
CA GLN A 142 -1.12 14.85 2.23
C GLN A 142 -2.28 15.74 1.75
N VAL A 143 -3.45 15.50 2.28
CA VAL A 143 -4.65 16.32 2.05
C VAL A 143 -4.98 17.01 3.36
N SER A 144 -5.07 18.33 3.35
CA SER A 144 -5.56 19.08 4.50
C SER A 144 -7.09 18.96 4.58
N TYR A 145 -7.58 18.54 5.73
CA TYR A 145 -9.01 18.51 6.05
C TYR A 145 -9.28 19.51 7.16
N GLU A 146 -10.44 20.15 7.13
CA GLU A 146 -10.86 21.09 8.21
C GLU A 146 -11.02 20.34 9.54
N ASN A 147 -11.61 19.15 9.50
CA ASN A 147 -11.78 18.28 10.65
C ASN A 147 -11.05 16.97 10.41
N PHE A 148 -10.15 16.64 11.29
CA PHE A 148 -9.28 15.50 11.13
C PHE A 148 -8.97 14.86 12.49
N ALA A 149 -8.97 13.52 12.56
CA ALA A 149 -8.68 12.73 13.75
C ALA A 149 -7.70 11.60 13.45
N GLN A 150 -6.84 11.29 14.42
CA GLN A 150 -5.88 10.17 14.34
C GLN A 150 -6.14 9.07 15.37
N SER A 151 -7.10 9.30 16.28
CA SER A 151 -7.51 8.31 17.28
C SER A 151 -9.03 8.15 17.29
N PHE A 152 -9.50 7.04 17.85
CA PHE A 152 -10.94 6.82 18.03
C PHE A 152 -11.53 7.77 19.08
N GLU A 153 -10.75 8.16 20.07
CA GLU A 153 -11.14 9.11 21.11
C GLU A 153 -11.47 10.47 20.48
N GLU A 154 -10.62 10.95 19.54
CA GLU A 154 -10.86 12.19 18.80
C GLU A 154 -12.12 12.10 17.92
N VAL A 155 -12.36 10.94 17.28
CA VAL A 155 -13.60 10.71 16.50
C VAL A 155 -14.83 10.77 17.39
N LEU A 156 -14.78 10.13 18.56
CA LEU A 156 -15.91 10.12 19.51
C LEU A 156 -16.16 11.51 20.10
N ALA A 157 -15.10 12.26 20.43
CA ALA A 157 -15.19 13.63 20.90
C ALA A 157 -15.90 14.52 19.86
N PHE A 158 -15.44 14.47 18.60
CA PHE A 158 -16.06 15.22 17.51
C PHE A 158 -17.54 14.84 17.32
N ALA A 159 -17.86 13.54 17.33
CA ALA A 159 -19.23 13.07 17.20
C ALA A 159 -20.13 13.57 18.35
N ALA A 160 -19.61 13.59 19.58
CA ALA A 160 -20.35 14.08 20.75
C ALA A 160 -20.63 15.61 20.66
N GLU A 161 -19.70 16.38 20.12
CA GLU A 161 -19.89 17.82 19.91
C GLU A 161 -20.94 18.14 18.83
N GLN A 162 -21.14 17.24 17.86
CA GLN A 162 -22.09 17.41 16.77
C GLN A 162 -23.50 16.89 17.10
N LEU A 163 -23.67 16.11 18.18
CA LEU A 163 -24.98 15.65 18.62
C LEU A 163 -25.76 16.78 19.27
N PRO A 164 -27.03 17.03 18.85
CA PRO A 164 -27.85 18.04 19.48
C PRO A 164 -28.09 17.67 20.95
N ALA A 165 -28.06 18.69 21.83
CA ALA A 165 -28.16 18.55 23.29
C ALA A 165 -29.51 17.88 23.81
N ALA A 166 -30.37 17.44 22.91
CA ALA A 166 -31.69 16.85 23.22
C ALA A 166 -31.61 15.35 23.57
N GLU A 167 -30.53 14.64 23.30
CA GLU A 167 -30.44 13.18 23.56
C GLU A 167 -29.64 12.80 24.82
N GLN A 168 -29.21 13.77 25.62
CA GLN A 168 -28.51 13.51 26.89
C GLN A 168 -29.42 13.21 28.08
N LYS A 169 -30.70 12.97 27.84
CA LYS A 169 -31.66 12.54 28.88
C LYS A 169 -32.14 11.12 28.58
N ILE A 170 -31.32 10.15 28.89
CA ILE A 170 -31.81 8.81 29.25
C ILE A 170 -31.41 8.62 30.72
N GLU A 171 -32.43 8.76 31.58
CA GLU A 171 -32.40 8.34 32.97
C GLU A 171 -32.18 6.83 33.10
#